data_bd83efeac608ae52e93e34aaaa0fc019
#
_entry.id   bd83efeac608ae52e93e34aaaa0fc019
#
_cell.length_a   1.000
_cell.length_b   1.000
_cell.length_c   1.000
_cell.angle_alpha   90.00
_cell.angle_beta   90.00
_cell.angle_gamma   90.00
#
_symmetry.space_group_name_H-M   'P 1'
#
loop_
_entity.id
_entity.type
_entity.pdbx_description
1 polymer ?
#
loop_
_entity_poly.entity_id
_entity_poly.type
_entity_poly.pdbx_seq_one_letter_code
_entity_poly.pdbx_strand_id
1 'polypeptide(L)'
;MAFRAGFVVMVPDADPEIHRASIKTPKFELTTVLIQLMNSDQAVDVCKELVQKEGIQSLILCPGFSHEAVAKVRNAVGEGVAINVTRGDVQSTMMTAEILTKEGWFPEGH
;
A
#
# COMPACT_ATOMS: atom_id res chain seq x y z
N MET A 1 7.55 21.47 10.85
CA MET A 1 6.71 20.72 9.91
C MET A 1 7.17 19.29 9.82
N ALA A 2 6.23 18.37 9.64
CA ALA A 2 6.53 16.94 9.59
C ALA A 2 6.58 16.46 8.14
N PHE A 3 7.48 15.50 7.87
CA PHE A 3 7.43 14.73 6.63
C PHE A 3 6.31 13.69 6.74
N ARG A 4 5.41 13.68 5.77
CA ARG A 4 4.23 12.81 5.78
C ARG A 4 4.35 11.71 4.75
N ALA A 5 4.36 10.48 5.23
CA ALA A 5 4.43 9.28 4.40
C ALA A 5 3.17 8.42 4.58
N GLY A 6 2.77 7.75 3.51
CA GLY A 6 1.67 6.80 3.54
C GLY A 6 2.16 5.41 3.14
N PHE A 7 1.81 4.39 3.91
CA PHE A 7 2.12 3.00 3.59
C PHE A 7 0.81 2.29 3.23
N VAL A 8 0.71 1.79 2.00
CA VAL A 8 -0.48 1.13 1.50
C VAL A 8 -0.17 -0.35 1.29
N VAL A 9 -0.92 -1.21 1.97
CA VAL A 9 -0.66 -2.66 2.02
C VAL A 9 -1.90 -3.41 1.55
N MET A 10 -1.72 -4.36 0.64
CA MET A 10 -2.79 -5.20 0.11
C MET A 10 -3.01 -6.43 0.99
N VAL A 11 -4.24 -6.63 1.44
CA VAL A 11 -4.64 -7.82 2.21
C VAL A 11 -6.01 -8.29 1.74
N PRO A 12 -6.39 -9.56 1.96
CA PRO A 12 -7.61 -10.11 1.34
C PRO A 12 -8.93 -9.58 1.92
N ASP A 13 -8.93 -9.09 3.14
CA ASP A 13 -10.16 -8.76 3.86
C ASP A 13 -10.18 -7.33 4.40
N ALA A 14 -9.51 -6.42 3.73
CA ALA A 14 -9.41 -5.04 4.21
C ALA A 14 -10.60 -4.18 3.80
N ASP A 15 -10.92 -3.25 4.68
CA ASP A 15 -11.75 -2.10 4.39
C ASP A 15 -10.88 -0.85 4.68
N PRO A 16 -10.49 -0.09 3.65
CA PRO A 16 -9.56 1.02 3.85
C PRO A 16 -10.10 2.15 4.72
N GLU A 17 -11.40 2.24 4.92
CA GLU A 17 -11.98 3.26 5.80
C GLU A 17 -11.81 2.89 7.28
N ILE A 18 -11.75 1.60 7.58
CA ILE A 18 -11.64 1.09 8.95
C ILE A 18 -10.22 0.71 9.29
N HIS A 19 -9.54 0.05 8.36
CA HIS A 19 -8.24 -0.55 8.60
C HIS A 19 -7.12 0.42 8.24
N ARG A 20 -6.99 1.45 9.07
CA ARG A 20 -5.94 2.46 8.92
C ARG A 20 -5.50 2.99 10.27
N ALA A 21 -4.28 3.49 10.35
CA ALA A 21 -3.72 4.06 11.56
C ALA A 21 -2.64 5.08 11.22
N SER A 22 -2.40 6.01 12.13
CA SER A 22 -1.34 6.99 11.97
C SER A 22 -0.45 7.01 13.21
N ILE A 23 0.84 7.18 12.97
CA ILE A 23 1.85 7.34 14.01
C ILE A 23 2.56 8.65 13.75
N LYS A 24 2.73 9.46 14.78
CA LYS A 24 3.28 10.80 14.63
C LYS A 24 4.41 11.07 15.60
N THR A 25 5.46 11.69 15.07
CA THR A 25 6.50 12.33 15.87
C THR A 25 6.55 13.80 15.48
N PRO A 26 7.31 14.64 16.16
CA PRO A 26 7.39 16.05 15.74
C PRO A 26 7.86 16.27 14.31
N LYS A 27 8.64 15.36 13.75
CA LYS A 27 9.22 15.52 12.40
C LYS A 27 8.66 14.54 11.37
N PHE A 28 7.87 13.56 11.77
CA PHE A 28 7.42 12.50 10.86
C PHE A 28 6.00 12.06 11.19
N GLU A 29 5.21 11.84 10.15
CA GLU A 29 3.88 11.26 10.28
C GLU A 29 3.75 10.11 9.28
N LEU A 30 3.41 8.93 9.78
CA LEU A 30 3.15 7.76 8.95
C LEU A 30 1.68 7.38 9.04
N THR A 31 1.00 7.33 7.91
CA THR A 31 -0.36 6.80 7.83
C THR A 31 -0.32 5.47 7.08
N THR A 32 -0.74 4.41 7.73
CA THR A 32 -0.83 3.08 7.12
C THR A 32 -2.28 2.75 6.80
N VAL A 33 -2.54 2.28 5.59
CA VAL A 33 -3.88 1.90 5.14
C VAL A 33 -3.82 0.51 4.52
N LEU A 34 -4.73 -0.37 4.93
CA LEU A 34 -4.87 -1.69 4.33
C LEU A 34 -5.95 -1.63 3.25
N ILE A 35 -5.65 -2.20 2.08
CA ILE A 35 -6.57 -2.24 0.93
C ILE A 35 -6.73 -3.67 0.47
N GLN A 36 -7.70 -3.92 -0.40
CA GLN A 36 -7.99 -5.26 -0.88
C GLN A 36 -6.97 -5.73 -1.91
N LEU A 37 -6.63 -7.01 -1.84
CA LEU A 37 -5.74 -7.65 -2.81
C LEU A 37 -6.26 -7.46 -4.23
N MET A 38 -5.34 -7.17 -5.15
CA MET A 38 -5.60 -7.09 -6.59
C MET A 38 -6.69 -6.10 -6.98
N ASN A 39 -6.99 -5.14 -6.12
CA ASN A 39 -7.96 -4.09 -6.42
C ASN A 39 -7.22 -2.79 -6.71
N SER A 40 -6.76 -2.64 -7.96
CA SER A 40 -5.97 -1.47 -8.35
C SER A 40 -6.79 -0.18 -8.35
N ASP A 41 -8.09 -0.26 -8.60
CA ASP A 41 -8.96 0.92 -8.56
C ASP A 41 -9.09 1.44 -7.13
N GLN A 42 -9.26 0.55 -6.17
CA GLN A 42 -9.27 0.93 -4.76
C GLN A 42 -7.92 1.53 -4.33
N ALA A 43 -6.82 0.94 -4.79
CA ALA A 43 -5.48 1.46 -4.52
C ALA A 43 -5.33 2.90 -5.03
N VAL A 44 -5.81 3.17 -6.23
CA VAL A 44 -5.78 4.53 -6.82
C VAL A 44 -6.60 5.49 -5.96
N ASP A 45 -7.82 5.12 -5.61
CA ASP A 45 -8.72 5.98 -4.83
C ASP A 45 -8.12 6.31 -3.46
N VAL A 46 -7.57 5.31 -2.77
CA VAL A 46 -6.95 5.51 -1.45
C VAL A 46 -5.71 6.40 -1.55
N CYS A 47 -4.85 6.16 -2.54
CA CYS A 47 -3.65 6.96 -2.72
C CYS A 47 -3.98 8.41 -3.06
N LYS A 48 -4.98 8.64 -3.90
CA LYS A 48 -5.43 10.01 -4.20
C LYS A 48 -5.96 10.71 -2.95
N GLU A 49 -6.75 10.01 -2.16
CA GLU A 49 -7.27 10.55 -0.89
C GLU A 49 -6.14 10.93 0.06
N LEU A 50 -5.18 10.03 0.25
CA LEU A 50 -4.03 10.30 1.12
C LEU A 50 -3.26 11.55 0.68
N VAL A 51 -3.02 11.68 -0.60
CA VAL A 51 -2.27 12.82 -1.14
C VAL A 51 -3.09 14.11 -1.06
N GLN A 52 -4.34 14.08 -1.51
CA GLN A 52 -5.15 15.29 -1.66
C GLN A 52 -5.75 15.78 -0.35
N LYS A 53 -6.17 14.87 0.53
CA LYS A 53 -6.84 15.24 1.78
C LYS A 53 -5.92 15.24 2.98
N GLU A 54 -4.94 14.35 3.03
CA GLU A 54 -4.07 14.22 4.20
C GLU A 54 -2.67 14.76 3.97
N GLY A 55 -2.39 15.22 2.77
CA GLY A 55 -1.12 15.88 2.46
C GLY A 55 0.07 14.92 2.46
N ILE A 56 -0.15 13.65 2.15
CA ILE A 56 0.93 12.67 2.04
C ILE A 56 1.88 13.06 0.92
N GLN A 57 3.17 13.08 1.22
CA GLN A 57 4.22 13.52 0.31
C GLN A 57 4.98 12.36 -0.33
N SER A 58 4.97 11.20 0.32
CA SER A 58 5.64 9.99 -0.14
C SER A 58 4.75 8.79 0.11
N LEU A 59 4.51 8.01 -0.93
CA LEU A 59 3.76 6.76 -0.82
C LEU A 59 4.74 5.59 -0.81
N ILE A 60 4.49 4.62 0.06
CA ILE A 60 5.21 3.35 0.12
C ILE A 60 4.19 2.27 -0.19
N LEU A 61 4.43 1.51 -1.25
CA LEU A 61 3.51 0.47 -1.70
C LEU A 61 4.11 -0.90 -1.38
N CYS A 62 3.27 -1.84 -0.93
CA CYS A 62 3.75 -3.17 -0.54
C CYS A 62 4.20 -3.98 -1.76
N PRO A 63 4.96 -5.07 -1.57
CA PRO A 63 5.44 -5.88 -2.70
C PRO A 63 4.32 -6.54 -3.52
N GLY A 64 3.09 -6.56 -3.00
CA GLY A 64 1.94 -7.10 -3.73
C GLY A 64 1.44 -6.23 -4.88
N PHE A 65 1.93 -5.01 -5.00
CA PHE A 65 1.55 -4.14 -6.13
C PHE A 65 2.20 -4.64 -7.42
N SER A 66 1.38 -4.85 -8.45
CA SER A 66 1.89 -5.11 -9.79
C SER A 66 2.47 -3.83 -10.40
N HIS A 67 3.28 -3.98 -11.45
CA HIS A 67 3.81 -2.81 -12.17
C HIS A 67 2.67 -1.93 -12.72
N GLU A 68 1.61 -2.56 -13.21
CA GLU A 68 0.43 -1.84 -13.70
C GLU A 68 -0.25 -1.04 -12.60
N ALA A 69 -0.40 -1.63 -11.42
CA ALA A 69 -1.01 -0.94 -10.29
C ALA A 69 -0.15 0.25 -9.83
N VAL A 70 1.16 0.08 -9.80
CA VAL A 70 2.09 1.18 -9.49
C VAL A 70 1.95 2.31 -10.50
N ALA A 71 1.89 1.99 -11.80
CA ALA A 71 1.73 2.98 -12.85
C ALA A 71 0.40 3.73 -12.73
N LYS A 72 -0.68 3.03 -12.41
CA LYS A 72 -1.98 3.66 -12.20
C LYS A 72 -1.94 4.66 -11.05
N VAL A 73 -1.30 4.29 -9.95
CA VAL A 73 -1.13 5.19 -8.80
C VAL A 73 -0.31 6.41 -9.21
N ARG A 74 0.83 6.21 -9.88
CA ARG A 74 1.67 7.30 -10.34
C ARG A 74 0.89 8.29 -11.20
N ASN A 75 0.14 7.77 -12.17
CA ASN A 75 -0.63 8.61 -13.06
C ASN A 75 -1.74 9.39 -12.33
N ALA A 76 -2.31 8.78 -11.30
CA ALA A 76 -3.41 9.40 -10.55
C ALA A 76 -2.94 10.49 -9.59
N VAL A 77 -1.80 10.29 -8.92
CA VAL A 77 -1.33 11.25 -7.90
C VAL A 77 -0.42 12.34 -8.47
N GLY A 78 0.14 12.12 -9.65
CA GLY A 78 0.98 13.11 -10.32
C GLY A 78 2.42 13.10 -9.86
N GLU A 79 3.21 14.03 -10.41
CA GLU A 79 4.67 14.05 -10.26
C GLU A 79 5.17 14.60 -8.93
N GLY A 80 4.34 15.33 -8.20
CA GLY A 80 4.74 15.96 -6.95
C GLY A 80 4.83 15.03 -5.75
N VAL A 81 4.55 13.73 -5.92
CA VAL A 81 4.53 12.75 -4.85
C VAL A 81 5.58 11.68 -5.12
N ALA A 82 6.40 11.39 -4.11
CA ALA A 82 7.35 10.28 -4.20
C ALA A 82 6.61 8.96 -4.13
N ILE A 83 6.99 8.01 -4.98
CA ILE A 83 6.41 6.67 -4.98
C ILE A 83 7.53 5.65 -4.84
N ASN A 84 7.42 4.83 -3.80
CA ASN A 84 8.40 3.79 -3.48
C ASN A 84 7.67 2.46 -3.36
N VAL A 85 8.26 1.40 -3.88
CA VAL A 85 7.73 0.06 -3.72
C VAL A 85 8.69 -0.71 -2.84
N THR A 86 8.18 -1.33 -1.78
CA THR A 86 8.99 -2.21 -0.95
C THR A 86 9.31 -3.47 -1.75
N ARG A 87 10.50 -3.99 -1.58
CA ARG A 87 10.91 -5.16 -2.35
C ARG A 87 10.69 -6.44 -1.56
N GLY A 88 10.33 -7.51 -2.27
CA GLY A 88 10.40 -8.86 -1.74
C GLY A 88 11.75 -9.46 -2.07
N ASP A 89 12.38 -10.13 -1.12
CA ASP A 89 13.65 -10.80 -1.35
C ASP A 89 13.41 -12.24 -1.77
N VAL A 90 14.15 -12.69 -2.78
CA VAL A 90 13.99 -14.04 -3.36
C VAL A 90 14.10 -15.11 -2.28
N GLN A 91 15.01 -14.93 -1.33
CA GLN A 91 15.23 -15.91 -0.25
C GLN A 91 14.01 -16.10 0.65
N SER A 92 13.15 -15.08 0.74
CA SER A 92 11.98 -15.09 1.62
C SER A 92 10.67 -15.30 0.85
N THR A 93 10.70 -15.25 -0.46
CA THR A 93 9.48 -15.30 -1.28
C THR A 93 8.71 -16.61 -1.08
N MET A 94 9.39 -17.74 -1.08
CA MET A 94 8.73 -19.04 -0.90
C MET A 94 8.16 -19.17 0.50
N MET A 95 8.90 -18.75 1.51
CA MET A 95 8.41 -18.76 2.89
C MET A 95 7.16 -17.90 3.05
N THR A 96 7.18 -16.69 2.49
CA THR A 96 6.04 -15.80 2.51
C THR A 96 4.83 -16.44 1.82
N ALA A 97 5.03 -17.02 0.64
CA ALA A 97 3.94 -17.67 -0.10
C ALA A 97 3.32 -18.82 0.70
N GLU A 98 4.13 -19.61 1.39
CA GLU A 98 3.64 -20.68 2.23
C GLU A 98 2.78 -20.16 3.40
N ILE A 99 3.24 -19.10 4.04
CA ILE A 99 2.51 -18.48 5.15
C ILE A 99 1.17 -17.94 4.65
N LEU A 100 1.16 -17.21 3.55
CA LEU A 100 -0.07 -16.63 3.00
C LEU A 100 -1.05 -17.72 2.57
N THR A 101 -0.55 -18.82 2.02
CA THR A 101 -1.39 -19.96 1.64
C THR A 101 -2.06 -20.58 2.87
N LYS A 102 -1.30 -20.78 3.94
CA LYS A 102 -1.84 -21.32 5.19
C LYS A 102 -2.89 -20.41 5.80
N GLU A 103 -2.71 -19.11 5.68
CA GLU A 103 -3.64 -18.12 6.23
C GLU A 103 -4.82 -17.82 5.31
N GLY A 104 -4.93 -18.54 4.21
CA GLY A 104 -6.09 -18.43 3.32
C GLY A 104 -6.13 -17.16 2.47
N TRP A 105 -4.98 -16.58 2.16
CA TRP A 105 -4.92 -15.34 1.37
C TRP A 105 -5.26 -15.56 -0.10
N PHE A 106 -5.14 -16.79 -0.60
CA PHE A 106 -5.40 -17.09 -2.00
C PHE A 106 -6.62 -17.99 -2.13
N PRO A 107 -7.46 -17.78 -3.15
CA PRO A 107 -8.59 -18.69 -3.41
C PRO A 107 -8.08 -20.09 -3.71
N GLU A 108 -8.93 -21.12 -3.43
CA GLU A 108 -8.63 -22.48 -3.81
C GLU A 108 -8.39 -22.60 -5.31
N GLY A 109 -7.41 -23.42 -5.68
CA GLY A 109 -7.06 -23.63 -7.08
C GLY A 109 -5.97 -22.71 -7.61
N HIS A 110 -5.43 -21.86 -6.77
CA HIS A 110 -4.30 -21.00 -7.14
C HIS A 110 -2.95 -21.66 -6.95
#